data_50a0322c126277c23ba4e5334804f942
#
_entry.id   50a0322c126277c23ba4e5334804f942
#
_cell.length_a   1.000
_cell.length_b   1.000
_cell.length_c   1.000
_cell.angle_alpha   90.00
_cell.angle_beta   90.00
_cell.angle_gamma   90.00
#
_symmetry.space_group_name_H-M   'P 1'
#
loop_
_entity.id
_entity.type
_entity.pdbx_description
1 polymer ?
#
loop_
_entity_poly.entity_id
_entity_poly.type
_entity_poly.pdbx_seq_one_letter_code
_entity_poly.pdbx_strand_id
1 'polypeptide(L)'
;MEIKQLKKDVSIFATKLPKEILEEIDKWIIDCKKIKEHKLSYLKEHDNVGTNGNNYQVSIPKKHIDDGFFLSFLVRFCSKTFGGFHRDYYIREWSGHFDGYDIWANFAYKDNYNPVHNHSGRLSGVIYYKNEDFTETIFTEHNLGYAGSEGTIILFPSNTFHKVEPQKSTKERITIAFNVNKYDHN
;
A
#
# COMPACT_ATOMS: atom_id res chain seq x y z
N MET A 1 0.19 9.56 -17.22
CA MET A 1 0.85 8.73 -16.19
C MET A 1 2.19 8.29 -16.74
N GLU A 2 3.26 8.82 -16.17
CA GLU A 2 4.64 8.41 -16.44
C GLU A 2 4.98 7.28 -15.47
N ILE A 3 5.46 6.14 -15.99
CA ILE A 3 5.77 4.95 -15.21
C ILE A 3 7.27 4.70 -15.31
N LYS A 4 7.91 4.54 -14.15
CA LYS A 4 9.34 4.26 -14.03
C LYS A 4 9.54 2.83 -13.51
N GLN A 5 10.29 2.01 -14.22
CA GLN A 5 10.85 0.76 -13.69
C GLN A 5 12.02 1.10 -12.78
N LEU A 6 11.98 0.64 -11.51
CA LEU A 6 12.95 1.07 -10.49
C LEU A 6 14.34 0.45 -10.68
N LYS A 7 14.40 -0.75 -11.25
CA LYS A 7 15.65 -1.44 -11.57
C LYS A 7 15.47 -2.24 -12.85
N LYS A 8 16.48 -2.23 -13.72
CA LYS A 8 16.47 -3.01 -14.96
C LYS A 8 16.24 -4.50 -14.62
N ASP A 9 15.44 -5.16 -15.43
CA ASP A 9 15.10 -6.59 -15.30
C ASP A 9 14.36 -7.00 -14.00
N VAL A 10 13.87 -6.02 -13.23
CA VAL A 10 13.07 -6.25 -12.03
C VAL A 10 11.68 -5.65 -12.22
N SER A 11 10.65 -6.46 -12.02
CA SER A 11 9.25 -6.04 -12.22
C SER A 11 8.69 -5.20 -11.05
N ILE A 12 9.41 -4.12 -10.72
CA ILE A 12 9.01 -3.15 -9.71
C ILE A 12 8.89 -1.77 -10.36
N PHE A 13 7.71 -1.19 -10.31
CA PHE A 13 7.36 0.03 -11.02
C PHE A 13 6.88 1.11 -10.06
N ALA A 14 7.18 2.35 -10.37
CA ALA A 14 6.71 3.51 -9.63
C ALA A 14 6.07 4.55 -10.55
N THR A 15 5.09 5.28 -10.02
CA THR A 15 4.53 6.47 -10.67
C THR A 15 4.06 7.47 -9.61
N LYS A 16 3.75 8.68 -10.02
CA LYS A 16 3.08 9.67 -9.18
C LYS A 16 1.57 9.53 -9.30
N LEU A 17 0.91 9.65 -8.16
CA LEU A 17 -0.54 9.73 -8.11
C LEU A 17 -1.01 11.07 -8.68
N PRO A 18 -2.12 11.09 -9.45
CA PRO A 18 -2.82 12.32 -9.79
C PRO A 18 -3.29 13.06 -8.53
N LYS A 19 -3.46 14.38 -8.65
CA LYS A 19 -3.89 15.21 -7.53
C LYS A 19 -5.26 14.80 -6.99
N GLU A 20 -6.17 14.44 -7.89
CA GLU A 20 -7.52 14.00 -7.54
C GLU A 20 -7.51 12.74 -6.65
N ILE A 21 -6.59 11.82 -6.90
CA ILE A 21 -6.41 10.61 -6.08
C ILE A 21 -5.81 10.96 -4.71
N LEU A 22 -4.90 11.92 -4.65
CA LEU A 22 -4.36 12.39 -3.37
C LEU A 22 -5.44 13.03 -2.50
N GLU A 23 -6.33 13.82 -3.08
CA GLU A 23 -7.47 14.43 -2.40
C GLU A 23 -8.48 13.36 -1.88
N GLU A 24 -8.63 12.24 -2.59
CA GLU A 24 -9.39 11.08 -2.07
C GLU A 24 -8.67 10.45 -0.86
N ILE A 25 -7.37 10.21 -0.98
CA ILE A 25 -6.56 9.60 0.07
C ILE A 25 -6.55 10.47 1.34
N ASP A 26 -6.56 11.79 1.22
CA ASP A 26 -6.68 12.70 2.37
C ASP A 26 -7.92 12.38 3.21
N LYS A 27 -9.06 12.13 2.54
CA LYS A 27 -10.31 11.75 3.22
C LYS A 27 -10.21 10.38 3.89
N TRP A 28 -9.54 9.42 3.22
CA TRP A 28 -9.32 8.08 3.80
C TRP A 28 -8.51 8.16 5.08
N ILE A 29 -7.41 8.93 5.06
CA ILE A 29 -6.52 9.06 6.21
C ILE A 29 -7.21 9.77 7.38
N ILE A 30 -8.06 10.76 7.12
CA ILE A 30 -8.86 11.40 8.16
C ILE A 30 -9.76 10.38 8.88
N ASP A 31 -10.47 9.53 8.14
CA ASP A 31 -11.36 8.53 8.73
C ASP A 31 -10.55 7.40 9.40
N CYS A 32 -9.44 6.96 8.81
CA CYS A 32 -8.53 5.99 9.43
C CYS A 32 -7.96 6.50 10.78
N LYS A 33 -7.61 7.78 10.87
CA LYS A 33 -7.17 8.39 12.13
C LYS A 33 -8.25 8.36 13.20
N LYS A 34 -9.50 8.66 12.86
CA LYS A 34 -10.63 8.55 13.78
C LYS A 34 -10.82 7.11 14.27
N ILE A 35 -10.75 6.12 13.35
CA ILE A 35 -10.83 4.69 13.69
C ILE A 35 -9.73 4.31 14.69
N LYS A 36 -8.50 4.74 14.41
CA LYS A 36 -7.34 4.51 15.29
C LYS A 36 -7.55 5.13 16.70
N GLU A 37 -7.97 6.38 16.76
CA GLU A 37 -8.19 7.11 18.03
C GLU A 37 -9.26 6.45 18.92
N HIS A 38 -10.32 5.94 18.31
CA HIS A 38 -11.43 5.31 19.02
C HIS A 38 -11.24 3.80 19.24
N LYS A 39 -10.11 3.21 18.84
CA LYS A 39 -9.84 1.76 18.94
C LYS A 39 -11.01 0.91 18.42
N LEU A 40 -11.62 1.36 17.33
CA LEU A 40 -12.73 0.65 16.70
C LEU A 40 -12.25 -0.70 16.10
N SER A 41 -13.17 -1.63 15.91
CA SER A 41 -12.94 -3.03 15.53
C SER A 41 -12.16 -3.26 14.20
N TYR A 42 -11.86 -2.20 13.46
CA TYR A 42 -11.06 -2.20 12.22
C TYR A 42 -9.55 -2.11 12.45
N LEU A 43 -9.10 -1.97 13.72
CA LEU A 43 -7.70 -2.07 14.08
C LEU A 43 -7.27 -3.53 14.07
N LYS A 44 -6.41 -3.90 13.12
CA LYS A 44 -5.62 -5.12 13.26
C LYS A 44 -4.33 -4.77 13.99
N GLU A 45 -4.18 -5.26 15.21
CA GLU A 45 -2.87 -5.51 15.77
C GLU A 45 -2.28 -6.67 14.95
N HIS A 46 -1.40 -6.35 14.01
CA HIS A 46 -0.72 -7.40 13.24
C HIS A 46 0.52 -7.85 14.00
N ASP A 47 0.54 -9.13 14.38
CA ASP A 47 1.68 -9.81 15.00
C ASP A 47 2.96 -9.78 14.15
N ASN A 48 2.84 -9.43 12.86
CA ASN A 48 3.94 -9.40 11.90
C ASN A 48 4.58 -8.02 11.73
N VAL A 49 4.16 -7.03 12.47
CA VAL A 49 4.79 -5.72 12.44
C VAL A 49 5.63 -5.60 13.69
N GLY A 50 6.94 -5.52 13.53
CA GLY A 50 7.85 -5.29 14.64
C GLY A 50 7.49 -3.99 15.33
N THR A 51 6.90 -4.08 16.50
CA THR A 51 6.30 -2.95 17.16
C THR A 51 6.78 -2.81 18.58
N ASN A 52 7.10 -1.58 18.94
CA ASN A 52 7.11 -1.14 20.33
C ASN A 52 5.67 -0.79 20.79
N GLY A 53 4.63 -1.46 20.23
CA GLY A 53 3.24 -1.27 20.61
C GLY A 53 2.52 -0.06 20.02
N ASN A 54 3.17 0.73 19.15
CA ASN A 54 2.62 1.99 18.61
C ASN A 54 2.35 2.00 17.11
N ASN A 55 2.46 0.84 16.44
CA ASN A 55 2.18 0.73 15.02
C ASN A 55 0.75 0.26 14.80
N TYR A 56 0.04 0.93 13.88
CA TYR A 56 -1.35 0.62 13.60
C TYR A 56 -1.57 0.39 12.12
N GLN A 57 -2.35 -0.66 11.80
CA GLN A 57 -2.90 -0.88 10.46
C GLN A 57 -4.40 -0.67 10.54
N VAL A 58 -4.94 0.13 9.64
CA VAL A 58 -6.37 0.44 9.55
C VAL A 58 -6.85 0.15 8.14
N SER A 59 -7.81 -0.76 8.00
CA SER A 59 -8.45 -1.02 6.70
C SER A 59 -9.12 0.25 6.19
N ILE A 60 -8.95 0.55 4.91
CA ILE A 60 -9.63 1.69 4.30
C ILE A 60 -11.13 1.38 4.23
N PRO A 61 -12.00 2.26 4.75
CA PRO A 61 -13.45 2.05 4.70
C PRO A 61 -13.96 1.87 3.27
N LYS A 62 -14.79 0.87 3.05
CA LYS A 62 -15.31 0.46 1.74
C LYS A 62 -15.90 1.63 0.93
N LYS A 63 -16.67 2.51 1.57
CA LYS A 63 -17.26 3.70 0.94
C LYS A 63 -16.25 4.55 0.16
N HIS A 64 -15.00 4.64 0.63
CA HIS A 64 -13.97 5.44 -0.02
C HIS A 64 -13.44 4.79 -1.31
N ILE A 65 -13.51 3.48 -1.40
CA ILE A 65 -13.04 2.73 -2.57
C ILE A 65 -14.15 2.64 -3.62
N ASP A 66 -15.40 2.42 -3.18
CA ASP A 66 -16.56 2.29 -4.09
C ASP A 66 -16.88 3.61 -4.81
N ASP A 67 -16.77 4.74 -4.11
CA ASP A 67 -17.15 6.07 -4.60
C ASP A 67 -15.99 6.82 -5.29
N GLY A 68 -14.76 6.24 -5.30
CA GLY A 68 -13.56 6.94 -5.72
C GLY A 68 -13.06 6.58 -7.12
N PHE A 69 -12.07 7.36 -7.59
CA PHE A 69 -11.37 7.12 -8.85
C PHE A 69 -10.14 6.22 -8.70
N PHE A 70 -9.74 5.90 -7.45
CA PHE A 70 -8.53 5.15 -7.17
C PHE A 70 -8.51 3.79 -7.86
N LEU A 71 -9.60 3.00 -7.81
CA LEU A 71 -9.66 1.71 -8.49
C LEU A 71 -9.44 1.83 -9.99
N SER A 72 -10.09 2.80 -10.63
CA SER A 72 -9.90 3.06 -12.06
C SER A 72 -8.47 3.42 -12.41
N PHE A 73 -7.80 4.20 -11.57
CA PHE A 73 -6.39 4.52 -11.73
C PHE A 73 -5.53 3.27 -11.56
N LEU A 74 -5.75 2.49 -10.49
CA LEU A 74 -4.95 1.34 -10.12
C LEU A 74 -4.99 0.25 -11.21
N VAL A 75 -6.18 -0.13 -11.67
CA VAL A 75 -6.29 -1.17 -12.71
C VAL A 75 -5.63 -0.76 -14.03
N ARG A 76 -5.66 0.54 -14.37
CA ARG A 76 -4.91 1.07 -15.53
C ARG A 76 -3.40 1.03 -15.30
N PHE A 77 -2.94 1.29 -14.08
CA PHE A 77 -1.52 1.19 -13.73
C PHE A 77 -1.05 -0.27 -13.85
N CYS A 78 -1.81 -1.22 -13.30
CA CYS A 78 -1.54 -2.65 -13.41
C CYS A 78 -1.47 -3.10 -14.87
N SER A 79 -2.47 -2.76 -15.67
CA SER A 79 -2.53 -3.12 -17.09
C SER A 79 -1.35 -2.56 -17.90
N LYS A 80 -0.96 -1.31 -17.65
CA LYS A 80 0.17 -0.67 -18.34
C LYS A 80 1.54 -1.26 -17.96
N THR A 81 1.69 -1.78 -16.74
CA THR A 81 2.96 -2.32 -16.23
C THR A 81 3.11 -3.82 -16.44
N PHE A 82 2.03 -4.57 -16.26
CA PHE A 82 2.03 -6.04 -16.27
C PHE A 82 1.20 -6.65 -17.43
N GLY A 83 0.69 -5.82 -18.32
CA GLY A 83 -0.10 -6.24 -19.47
C GLY A 83 -1.51 -6.72 -19.11
N GLY A 84 -2.27 -7.16 -20.09
CA GLY A 84 -3.67 -7.54 -19.94
C GLY A 84 -4.63 -6.35 -20.01
N PHE A 85 -5.92 -6.61 -19.86
CA PHE A 85 -6.92 -5.55 -19.85
C PHE A 85 -7.11 -5.03 -18.43
N HIS A 86 -7.47 -3.74 -18.29
CA HIS A 86 -7.73 -3.15 -16.97
C HIS A 86 -8.84 -3.87 -16.20
N ARG A 87 -9.86 -4.42 -16.86
CA ARG A 87 -10.94 -5.21 -16.27
C ARG A 87 -10.49 -6.56 -15.69
N ASP A 88 -9.29 -7.02 -16.00
CA ASP A 88 -8.75 -8.26 -15.48
C ASP A 88 -8.26 -8.10 -14.04
N TYR A 89 -7.98 -6.88 -13.61
CA TYR A 89 -7.43 -6.58 -12.30
C TYR A 89 -8.49 -6.11 -11.32
N TYR A 90 -8.42 -6.59 -10.07
CA TYR A 90 -9.33 -6.19 -9.00
C TYR A 90 -8.65 -6.25 -7.62
N ILE A 91 -9.13 -5.45 -6.68
CA ILE A 91 -8.82 -5.60 -5.27
C ILE A 91 -9.89 -6.53 -4.67
N ARG A 92 -9.44 -7.55 -3.91
CA ARG A 92 -10.35 -8.48 -3.26
C ARG A 92 -11.18 -7.73 -2.22
N GLU A 93 -12.48 -7.95 -2.27
CA GLU A 93 -13.39 -7.57 -1.20
C GLU A 93 -13.37 -8.66 -0.12
N TRP A 94 -13.24 -8.27 1.13
CA TRP A 94 -13.35 -9.17 2.26
C TRP A 94 -14.81 -9.16 2.76
N SER A 95 -15.45 -10.32 2.76
CA SER A 95 -16.75 -10.53 3.39
C SER A 95 -16.53 -11.14 4.78
N GLY A 96 -17.12 -10.58 5.83
CA GLY A 96 -17.04 -11.09 7.19
C GLY A 96 -16.96 -9.98 8.23
N HIS A 97 -16.15 -10.18 9.30
CA HIS A 97 -16.01 -9.19 10.38
C HIS A 97 -15.42 -7.84 9.92
N PHE A 98 -14.90 -7.74 8.71
CA PHE A 98 -14.36 -6.53 8.10
C PHE A 98 -15.01 -6.33 6.74
N ASP A 99 -15.88 -5.35 6.65
CA ASP A 99 -16.49 -4.93 5.40
C ASP A 99 -15.53 -3.98 4.69
N GLY A 100 -14.70 -4.49 3.78
CA GLY A 100 -13.66 -3.69 3.13
C GLY A 100 -12.92 -4.43 2.04
N TYR A 101 -12.00 -3.72 1.42
CA TYR A 101 -11.10 -4.24 0.40
C TYR A 101 -9.73 -4.60 1.00
N ASP A 102 -8.93 -5.35 0.24
CA ASP A 102 -7.54 -5.70 0.59
C ASP A 102 -6.62 -4.48 0.39
N ILE A 103 -6.92 -3.42 1.13
CA ILE A 103 -6.21 -2.13 1.16
C ILE A 103 -6.27 -1.55 2.57
N TRP A 104 -5.13 -1.11 3.10
CA TRP A 104 -5.02 -0.58 4.47
C TRP A 104 -3.98 0.52 4.60
N ALA A 105 -4.19 1.42 5.53
CA ALA A 105 -3.24 2.44 5.94
C ALA A 105 -2.36 1.92 7.09
N ASN A 106 -1.05 2.13 6.97
CA ASN A 106 -0.06 1.86 8.02
C ASN A 106 0.37 3.18 8.64
N PHE A 107 0.25 3.28 9.97
CA PHE A 107 0.73 4.40 10.76
C PHE A 107 1.96 3.94 11.55
N ALA A 108 3.12 4.44 11.23
CA ALA A 108 4.39 4.05 11.83
C ALA A 108 5.09 5.24 12.48
N TYR A 109 5.81 4.97 13.55
CA TYR A 109 6.55 5.92 14.34
C TYR A 109 8.00 5.44 14.53
N LYS A 110 8.80 6.18 15.30
CA LYS A 110 10.18 5.82 15.61
C LYS A 110 10.29 4.38 16.08
N ASP A 111 11.29 3.68 15.57
CA ASP A 111 11.62 2.27 15.83
C ASP A 111 10.60 1.24 15.31
N ASN A 112 9.50 1.68 14.69
CA ASN A 112 8.61 0.76 13.99
C ASN A 112 9.25 0.28 12.69
N TYR A 113 9.08 -1.00 12.41
CA TYR A 113 9.61 -1.67 11.21
C TYR A 113 8.62 -2.70 10.69
N ASN A 114 8.85 -3.20 9.50
CA ASN A 114 8.12 -4.33 8.96
C ASN A 114 9.12 -5.44 8.61
N PRO A 115 9.05 -6.62 9.23
CA PRO A 115 9.98 -7.72 8.96
C PRO A 115 9.88 -8.19 7.52
N VAL A 116 10.81 -9.03 7.08
CA VAL A 116 10.78 -9.64 5.74
C VAL A 116 9.51 -10.45 5.58
N HIS A 117 8.72 -10.13 4.57
CA HIS A 117 7.47 -10.80 4.23
C HIS A 117 7.16 -10.66 2.74
N ASN A 118 6.15 -11.40 2.29
CA ASN A 118 5.51 -11.24 0.99
C ASN A 118 3.99 -11.30 1.18
N HIS A 119 3.24 -11.19 0.11
CA HIS A 119 1.78 -11.17 0.15
C HIS A 119 1.15 -12.26 -0.73
N SER A 120 -0.09 -12.59 -0.43
CA SER A 120 -0.98 -13.31 -1.34
C SER A 120 -1.54 -12.35 -2.41
N GLY A 121 -1.91 -12.89 -3.56
CA GLY A 121 -2.44 -12.11 -4.68
C GLY A 121 -1.49 -12.11 -5.88
N ARG A 122 -1.81 -11.33 -6.88
CA ARG A 122 -0.99 -11.24 -8.11
C ARG A 122 0.05 -10.13 -8.01
N LEU A 123 -0.38 -8.96 -7.55
CA LEU A 123 0.44 -7.78 -7.38
C LEU A 123 0.19 -7.18 -6.01
N SER A 124 1.20 -6.54 -5.46
CA SER A 124 1.11 -5.71 -4.26
C SER A 124 1.63 -4.32 -4.56
N GLY A 125 1.19 -3.36 -3.78
CA GLY A 125 1.68 -2.00 -3.91
C GLY A 125 1.68 -1.23 -2.62
N VAL A 126 2.44 -0.14 -2.63
CA VAL A 126 2.55 0.80 -1.53
C VAL A 126 2.44 2.22 -2.06
N ILE A 127 1.59 3.01 -1.43
CA ILE A 127 1.51 4.45 -1.62
C ILE A 127 2.24 5.12 -0.46
N TYR A 128 3.21 5.96 -0.77
CA TYR A 128 3.87 6.82 0.21
C TYR A 128 3.06 8.10 0.37
N TYR A 129 2.18 8.11 1.39
CA TYR A 129 1.33 9.27 1.68
C TYR A 129 2.08 10.30 2.51
N LYS A 130 2.84 9.85 3.52
CA LYS A 130 3.69 10.68 4.37
C LYS A 130 4.97 9.93 4.70
N ASN A 131 6.09 10.38 4.17
CA ASN A 131 7.40 9.70 4.31
C ASN A 131 8.55 10.72 4.35
N GLU A 132 8.50 11.65 5.29
CA GLU A 132 9.42 12.79 5.36
C GLU A 132 10.88 12.39 5.65
N ASP A 133 11.11 11.26 6.31
CA ASP A 133 12.44 10.73 6.61
C ASP A 133 12.97 9.75 5.55
N PHE A 134 12.24 9.60 4.44
CA PHE A 134 12.59 8.72 3.34
C PHE A 134 12.91 7.28 3.75
N THR A 135 12.14 6.76 4.71
CA THR A 135 12.22 5.33 5.07
C THR A 135 11.91 4.46 3.85
N GLU A 136 12.82 3.51 3.58
CA GLU A 136 12.76 2.67 2.39
C GLU A 136 11.88 1.42 2.57
N THR A 137 11.23 1.04 1.48
CA THR A 137 10.81 -0.35 1.26
C THR A 137 11.96 -1.09 0.58
N ILE A 138 12.48 -2.13 1.20
CA ILE A 138 13.65 -2.88 0.74
C ILE A 138 13.20 -4.22 0.16
N PHE A 139 13.44 -4.43 -1.11
CA PHE A 139 13.18 -5.68 -1.83
C PHE A 139 14.41 -6.57 -1.73
N THR A 140 14.36 -7.56 -0.83
CA THR A 140 15.55 -8.31 -0.37
C THR A 140 16.18 -9.15 -1.46
N GLU A 141 15.39 -9.82 -2.30
CA GLU A 141 15.88 -10.66 -3.40
C GLU A 141 16.52 -9.85 -4.53
N HIS A 142 16.20 -8.57 -4.59
CA HIS A 142 16.68 -7.68 -5.65
C HIS A 142 17.76 -6.73 -5.19
N ASN A 143 18.12 -6.73 -3.91
CA ASN A 143 19.03 -5.74 -3.31
C ASN A 143 18.66 -4.32 -3.77
N LEU A 144 17.38 -3.96 -3.60
CA LEU A 144 16.81 -2.70 -4.03
C LEU A 144 16.05 -2.05 -2.88
N GLY A 145 16.52 -0.91 -2.40
CA GLY A 145 15.80 -0.01 -1.51
C GLY A 145 15.10 1.10 -2.31
N TYR A 146 13.89 1.43 -1.95
CA TYR A 146 13.16 2.54 -2.54
C TYR A 146 12.41 3.35 -1.49
N ALA A 147 12.77 4.62 -1.37
CA ALA A 147 12.06 5.61 -0.57
C ALA A 147 11.22 6.50 -1.48
N GLY A 148 9.95 6.22 -1.56
CA GLY A 148 9.02 7.07 -2.31
C GLY A 148 8.82 8.43 -1.61
N SER A 149 8.91 9.52 -2.38
CA SER A 149 8.40 10.80 -1.91
C SER A 149 6.86 10.79 -1.88
N GLU A 150 6.30 11.70 -1.13
CA GLU A 150 4.84 11.85 -0.97
C GLU A 150 4.08 11.80 -2.30
N GLY A 151 2.98 11.08 -2.34
CA GLY A 151 2.20 10.85 -3.55
C GLY A 151 2.82 9.86 -4.56
N THR A 152 3.90 9.16 -4.19
CA THR A 152 4.43 8.07 -5.02
C THR A 152 3.69 6.78 -4.73
N ILE A 153 3.33 6.04 -5.76
CA ILE A 153 2.85 4.66 -5.68
C ILE A 153 3.86 3.73 -6.32
N ILE A 154 4.15 2.61 -5.66
CA ILE A 154 4.91 1.49 -6.24
C ILE A 154 4.01 0.27 -6.42
N LEU A 155 4.35 -0.56 -7.41
CA LEU A 155 3.65 -1.79 -7.76
C LEU A 155 4.66 -2.88 -8.09
N PHE A 156 4.47 -4.09 -7.55
CA PHE A 156 5.37 -5.23 -7.69
C PHE A 156 4.62 -6.55 -7.57
N PRO A 157 5.20 -7.69 -8.04
CA PRO A 157 4.61 -9.02 -7.82
C PRO A 157 4.46 -9.33 -6.34
N SER A 158 3.31 -9.85 -5.92
CA SER A 158 3.00 -10.08 -4.49
C SER A 158 3.96 -11.06 -3.81
N ASN A 159 4.52 -12.00 -4.55
CA ASN A 159 5.50 -12.96 -4.03
C ASN A 159 6.91 -12.39 -3.80
N THR A 160 7.16 -11.12 -4.14
CA THR A 160 8.44 -10.46 -3.91
C THR A 160 8.66 -10.20 -2.43
N PHE A 161 9.72 -10.76 -1.84
CA PHE A 161 10.06 -10.52 -0.45
C PHE A 161 10.57 -9.11 -0.22
N HIS A 162 9.97 -8.44 0.76
CA HIS A 162 10.33 -7.08 1.10
C HIS A 162 10.21 -6.82 2.61
N LYS A 163 10.84 -5.75 3.07
CA LYS A 163 10.83 -5.29 4.45
C LYS A 163 10.86 -3.77 4.53
N VAL A 164 10.66 -3.26 5.73
CA VAL A 164 10.91 -1.85 6.07
C VAL A 164 11.79 -1.82 7.31
N GLU A 165 12.93 -1.13 7.23
CA GLU A 165 13.84 -0.96 8.37
C GLU A 165 13.21 -0.09 9.48
N PRO A 166 13.72 -0.18 10.71
CA PRO A 166 13.26 0.67 11.80
C PRO A 166 13.32 2.15 11.44
N GLN A 167 12.18 2.82 11.58
CA GLN A 167 12.09 4.25 11.31
C GLN A 167 12.94 5.04 12.30
N LYS A 168 13.78 5.95 11.81
CA LYS A 168 14.68 6.75 12.64
C LYS A 168 14.00 8.00 13.19
N SER A 169 13.09 8.58 12.41
CA SER A 169 12.38 9.80 12.76
C SER A 169 11.28 9.56 13.81
N THR A 170 11.07 10.55 14.66
CA THR A 170 9.89 10.60 15.56
C THR A 170 8.62 11.05 14.86
N LYS A 171 8.71 11.55 13.62
CA LYS A 171 7.56 11.96 12.83
C LYS A 171 6.73 10.76 12.40
N GLU A 172 5.42 10.94 12.35
CA GLU A 172 4.50 9.93 11.84
C GLU A 172 4.76 9.65 10.36
N ARG A 173 4.98 8.38 10.00
CA ARG A 173 4.97 7.91 8.64
C ARG A 173 3.63 7.25 8.33
N ILE A 174 3.08 7.55 7.17
CA ILE A 174 1.83 6.94 6.70
C ILE A 174 2.07 6.37 5.30
N THR A 175 1.85 5.07 5.16
CA THR A 175 1.81 4.40 3.87
C THR A 175 0.49 3.68 3.71
N ILE A 176 0.03 3.52 2.47
CA ILE A 176 -1.15 2.71 2.17
C ILE A 176 -0.67 1.51 1.36
N ALA A 177 -0.92 0.32 1.87
CA ALA A 177 -0.60 -0.93 1.21
C ALA A 177 -1.87 -1.57 0.66
N PHE A 178 -1.74 -2.32 -0.42
CA PHE A 178 -2.85 -3.00 -1.07
C PHE A 178 -2.37 -4.22 -1.86
N ASN A 179 -3.30 -5.18 -2.06
CA ASN A 179 -3.07 -6.33 -2.93
C ASN A 179 -4.08 -6.34 -4.08
N VAL A 180 -3.57 -6.66 -5.26
CA VAL A 180 -4.36 -6.75 -6.50
C VAL A 180 -4.33 -8.19 -6.99
N ASN A 181 -5.49 -8.68 -7.38
CA ASN A 181 -5.65 -9.96 -8.03
C ASN A 181 -5.89 -9.76 -9.53
N LYS A 182 -5.78 -10.84 -10.29
CA LYS A 182 -6.08 -10.88 -11.71
C LYS A 182 -6.95 -12.09 -12.00
N TYR A 183 -8.00 -11.89 -12.79
CA TYR A 183 -8.79 -13.01 -13.29
C TYR A 183 -7.96 -13.83 -14.27
N ASP A 184 -7.89 -15.13 -14.06
CA ASP A 184 -7.33 -16.07 -15.03
C ASP A 184 -8.41 -16.35 -16.08
N HIS A 185 -8.23 -15.81 -17.26
CA HIS A 185 -9.06 -16.16 -18.42
C HIS A 185 -8.48 -17.45 -19.00
N ASN A 186 -9.06 -18.60 -18.64
CA ASN A 186 -8.82 -19.89 -19.28
C ASN A 186 -9.41 -19.90 -20.67
#